data_ba5cc99324753e3cf778aa3d7ca270a3
#
_entry.id   ba5cc99324753e3cf778aa3d7ca270a3
#
_cell.length_a   1.000
_cell.length_b   1.000
_cell.length_c   1.000
_cell.angle_alpha   90.00
_cell.angle_beta   90.00
_cell.angle_gamma   90.00
#
_symmetry.space_group_name_H-M   'P 1'
#
loop_
_entity.id
_entity.type
_entity.pdbx_description
1 polymer ?
#
loop_
_entity_poly.entity_id
_entity_poly.type
_entity_poly.pdbx_seq_one_letter_code
_entity_poly.pdbx_strand_id
1 'polypeptide(L)'
;MKKNVSYGIHAAVLAVSVILAVASSFVAYPMSDLKLTCGYGIAAIVLDLVMLLILKKDNVLRDVLMLAVVILTSLCFCRVLAGRADLMGYIWFSDLEAGNPTAVASLNLGTVSMAGFLICAIMIVILGFRKEK
;
A
#
# COMPACT_ATOMS: atom_id res chain seq x y z
N MET A 1 -10.85 18.09 -13.16
CA MET A 1 -11.78 17.18 -12.51
C MET A 1 -11.19 15.78 -12.40
N LYS A 2 -10.62 15.32 -13.45
CA LYS A 2 -10.15 13.93 -13.54
C LYS A 2 -9.01 13.59 -12.60
N LYS A 3 -8.08 14.52 -12.34
CA LYS A 3 -7.03 14.32 -11.36
C LYS A 3 -7.60 14.17 -9.94
N ASN A 4 -8.62 14.96 -9.59
CA ASN A 4 -9.23 14.86 -8.27
C ASN A 4 -9.88 13.49 -8.05
N VAL A 5 -10.59 12.98 -9.05
CA VAL A 5 -11.17 11.64 -9.00
C VAL A 5 -10.06 10.58 -8.86
N SER A 6 -8.95 10.77 -9.61
CA SER A 6 -7.83 9.83 -9.57
C SER A 6 -7.18 9.77 -8.18
N TYR A 7 -7.00 10.92 -7.52
CA TYR A 7 -6.48 10.94 -6.15
C TYR A 7 -7.43 10.26 -5.17
N GLY A 8 -8.73 10.43 -5.36
CA GLY A 8 -9.72 9.74 -4.54
C GLY A 8 -9.66 8.23 -4.70
N ILE A 9 -9.54 7.76 -5.94
CA ILE A 9 -9.38 6.33 -6.24
C ILE A 9 -8.07 5.82 -5.64
N HIS A 10 -6.99 6.56 -5.77
CA HIS A 10 -5.70 6.20 -5.20
C HIS A 10 -5.81 6.03 -3.68
N ALA A 11 -6.43 7.00 -3.00
CA ALA A 11 -6.62 6.92 -1.55
C ALA A 11 -7.47 5.71 -1.16
N ALA A 12 -8.52 5.40 -1.93
CA ALA A 12 -9.38 4.24 -1.67
C ALA A 12 -8.61 2.92 -1.82
N VAL A 13 -7.83 2.78 -2.91
CA VAL A 13 -7.01 1.59 -3.13
C VAL A 13 -5.98 1.43 -2.02
N LEU A 14 -5.37 2.54 -1.61
CA LEU A 14 -4.38 2.54 -0.54
C LEU A 14 -5.01 2.12 0.79
N ALA A 15 -6.21 2.62 1.11
CA ALA A 15 -6.93 2.23 2.33
C ALA A 15 -7.26 0.73 2.33
N VAL A 16 -7.73 0.20 1.21
CA VAL A 16 -8.01 -1.24 1.07
C VAL A 16 -6.74 -2.05 1.27
N SER A 17 -5.61 -1.60 0.70
CA SER A 17 -4.33 -2.29 0.85
C SER A 17 -3.87 -2.33 2.32
N VAL A 18 -4.03 -1.24 3.06
CA VAL A 18 -3.71 -1.20 4.49
C VAL A 18 -4.61 -2.14 5.27
N ILE A 19 -5.91 -2.15 4.97
CA ILE A 19 -6.86 -3.05 5.64
C ILE A 19 -6.49 -4.52 5.38
N LEU A 20 -6.12 -4.85 4.16
CA LEU A 20 -5.70 -6.22 3.82
C LEU A 20 -4.42 -6.62 4.55
N ALA A 21 -3.47 -5.69 4.71
CA ALA A 21 -2.25 -5.96 5.47
C ALA A 21 -2.55 -6.24 6.93
N VAL A 22 -3.45 -5.46 7.53
CA VAL A 22 -3.89 -5.68 8.92
C VAL A 22 -4.59 -7.03 9.05
N ALA A 23 -5.48 -7.35 8.12
CA ALA A 23 -6.20 -8.63 8.13
C ALA A 23 -5.23 -9.80 7.99
N SER A 24 -4.23 -9.70 7.13
CA SER A 24 -3.19 -10.72 6.98
C SER A 24 -2.48 -10.97 8.31
N SER A 25 -2.12 -9.90 9.02
CA SER A 25 -1.44 -10.01 10.30
C SER A 25 -2.31 -10.66 11.37
N PHE A 26 -3.61 -10.38 11.38
CA PHE A 26 -4.52 -10.94 12.39
C PHE A 26 -4.96 -12.37 12.08
N VAL A 27 -4.97 -12.79 10.83
CA VAL A 27 -5.39 -14.15 10.45
C VAL A 27 -4.38 -15.18 10.97
N ALA A 28 -3.09 -14.97 10.73
CA ALA A 28 -2.04 -15.86 11.21
C ALA A 28 -0.70 -15.15 11.12
N TYR A 29 0.23 -15.56 11.98
CA TYR A 29 1.61 -15.07 11.96
C TYR A 29 1.69 -13.55 12.00
N PRO A 30 1.34 -12.92 13.14
CA PRO A 30 1.33 -11.46 13.25
C PRO A 30 2.66 -10.82 12.83
N MET A 31 2.55 -9.73 12.08
CA MET A 31 3.74 -9.00 11.63
C MET A 31 4.21 -8.06 12.74
N SER A 32 5.50 -8.13 13.08
CA SER A 32 6.07 -7.29 14.14
C SER A 32 6.03 -5.79 13.81
N ASP A 33 6.12 -5.47 12.52
CA ASP A 33 6.20 -4.07 12.06
C ASP A 33 4.85 -3.54 11.56
N LEU A 34 3.74 -4.17 11.97
CA LEU A 34 2.41 -3.75 11.53
C LEU A 34 2.13 -2.28 11.85
N LYS A 35 2.58 -1.81 13.01
CA LYS A 35 2.39 -0.41 13.40
C LYS A 35 3.06 0.54 12.42
N LEU A 36 4.25 0.22 11.95
CA LEU A 36 4.96 1.03 10.97
C LEU A 36 4.23 1.01 9.62
N THR A 37 3.77 -0.15 9.19
CA THR A 37 3.00 -0.28 7.95
C THR A 37 1.74 0.57 8.00
N CYS A 38 0.98 0.48 9.09
CA CYS A 38 -0.22 1.29 9.28
C CYS A 38 0.11 2.78 9.31
N GLY A 39 1.18 3.16 10.00
CA GLY A 39 1.62 4.56 10.08
C GLY A 39 1.96 5.12 8.71
N TYR A 40 2.75 4.41 7.93
CA TYR A 40 3.11 4.84 6.57
C TYR A 40 1.88 4.92 5.66
N GLY A 41 1.00 3.93 5.74
CA GLY A 41 -0.22 3.91 4.94
C GLY A 41 -1.16 5.05 5.28
N ILE A 42 -1.38 5.32 6.56
CA ILE A 42 -2.23 6.42 7.00
C ILE A 42 -1.62 7.76 6.57
N ALA A 43 -0.30 7.93 6.73
CA ALA A 43 0.37 9.14 6.29
C ALA A 43 0.19 9.37 4.78
N ALA A 44 0.32 8.32 3.99
CA ALA A 44 0.13 8.41 2.54
C ALA A 44 -1.32 8.78 2.19
N ILE A 45 -2.30 8.21 2.89
CA ILE A 45 -3.72 8.55 2.68
C ILE A 45 -3.98 10.03 3.03
N VAL A 46 -3.41 10.50 4.13
CA VAL A 46 -3.57 11.89 4.54
C VAL A 46 -2.98 12.82 3.47
N LEU A 47 -1.80 12.49 2.93
CA LEU A 47 -1.19 13.29 1.87
C LEU A 47 -2.03 13.28 0.60
N ASP A 48 -2.63 12.14 0.22
CA ASP A 48 -3.56 12.08 -0.91
C ASP A 48 -4.75 13.02 -0.70
N LEU A 49 -5.32 13.00 0.50
CA LEU A 49 -6.46 13.87 0.82
C LEU A 49 -6.06 15.35 0.82
N VAL A 50 -4.86 15.66 1.30
CA VAL A 50 -4.34 17.05 1.24
C VAL A 50 -4.22 17.51 -0.22
N MET A 51 -3.68 16.67 -1.10
CA MET A 51 -3.59 17.00 -2.51
C MET A 51 -4.97 17.15 -3.16
N LEU A 52 -5.91 16.31 -2.76
CA LEU A 52 -7.27 16.35 -3.30
C LEU A 52 -8.03 17.61 -2.88
N LEU A 53 -7.94 17.98 -1.59
CA LEU A 53 -8.80 19.02 -1.01
C LEU A 53 -8.17 20.41 -1.04
N ILE A 54 -6.85 20.50 -0.93
CA ILE A 54 -6.16 21.76 -0.70
C ILE A 54 -5.39 22.21 -1.94
N LEU A 55 -4.65 21.32 -2.56
CA LEU A 55 -3.78 21.66 -3.69
C LEU A 55 -4.51 21.40 -5.00
N LYS A 56 -5.28 22.41 -5.45
CA LYS A 56 -6.09 22.29 -6.68
C LYS A 56 -5.29 22.51 -7.94
N LYS A 57 -4.14 23.19 -7.84
CA LYS A 57 -3.30 23.48 -8.99
C LYS A 57 -1.96 22.78 -8.89
N ASP A 58 -1.37 22.43 -10.02
CA ASP A 58 -0.04 21.86 -10.06
C ASP A 58 0.97 22.91 -9.59
N ASN A 59 1.78 22.53 -8.61
CA ASN A 59 2.87 23.37 -8.13
C ASN A 59 3.97 22.48 -7.53
N VAL A 60 5.07 23.09 -7.11
CA VAL A 60 6.22 22.37 -6.58
C VAL A 60 5.86 21.60 -5.31
N LEU A 61 5.01 22.19 -4.45
CA LEU A 61 4.57 21.54 -3.23
C LEU A 61 3.82 20.24 -3.53
N ARG A 62 2.95 20.26 -4.54
CA ARG A 62 2.22 19.07 -4.97
C ARG A 62 3.17 17.98 -5.43
N ASP A 63 4.19 18.35 -6.21
CA ASP A 63 5.19 17.39 -6.68
C ASP A 63 5.96 16.77 -5.52
N VAL A 64 6.32 17.56 -4.52
CA VAL A 64 7.01 17.08 -3.32
C VAL A 64 6.11 16.10 -2.56
N LEU A 65 4.82 16.43 -2.42
CA LEU A 65 3.87 15.55 -1.74
C LEU A 65 3.66 14.24 -2.50
N MET A 66 3.62 14.28 -3.83
CA MET A 66 3.55 13.07 -4.64
C MET A 66 4.76 12.17 -4.42
N LEU A 67 5.96 12.77 -4.38
CA LEU A 67 7.17 12.01 -4.11
C LEU A 67 7.10 11.36 -2.72
N ALA A 68 6.62 12.09 -1.73
CA ALA A 68 6.45 11.56 -0.39
C ALA A 68 5.48 10.36 -0.38
N VAL A 69 4.38 10.44 -1.13
CA VAL A 69 3.42 9.34 -1.24
C VAL A 69 4.07 8.12 -1.90
N VAL A 70 4.87 8.31 -2.94
CA VAL A 70 5.60 7.20 -3.58
C VAL A 70 6.52 6.51 -2.57
N ILE A 71 7.27 7.29 -1.80
CA ILE A 71 8.16 6.74 -0.79
C ILE A 71 7.38 5.96 0.26
N LEU A 72 6.28 6.53 0.76
CA LEU A 72 5.47 5.88 1.81
C LEU A 72 4.83 4.59 1.33
N THR A 73 4.29 4.57 0.11
CA THR A 73 3.68 3.35 -0.45
C THR A 73 4.74 2.27 -0.68
N SER A 74 5.93 2.66 -1.14
CA SER A 74 7.05 1.73 -1.31
C SER A 74 7.49 1.14 0.03
N LEU A 75 7.54 1.95 1.09
CA LEU A 75 7.85 1.47 2.43
C LEU A 75 6.79 0.49 2.93
N CYS A 76 5.51 0.76 2.68
CA CYS A 76 4.44 -0.18 3.03
C CYS A 76 4.63 -1.52 2.33
N PHE A 77 4.91 -1.49 1.03
CA PHE A 77 5.18 -2.70 0.25
C PHE A 77 6.33 -3.50 0.87
N CYS A 78 7.44 -2.83 1.14
CA CYS A 78 8.63 -3.49 1.71
C CYS A 78 8.35 -4.07 3.09
N ARG A 79 7.59 -3.37 3.92
CA ARG A 79 7.25 -3.86 5.26
C ARG A 79 6.37 -5.09 5.22
N VAL A 80 5.37 -5.11 4.35
CA VAL A 80 4.51 -6.27 4.19
C VAL A 80 5.32 -7.44 3.62
N LEU A 81 6.17 -7.18 2.63
CA LEU A 81 7.04 -8.20 2.06
C LEU A 81 7.93 -8.81 3.15
N ALA A 82 8.58 -7.99 3.95
CA ALA A 82 9.43 -8.46 5.04
C ALA A 82 8.65 -9.27 6.07
N GLY A 83 7.43 -8.83 6.40
CA GLY A 83 6.58 -9.52 7.37
C GLY A 83 6.00 -10.84 6.87
N ARG A 84 5.97 -11.04 5.56
CA ARG A 84 5.43 -12.28 4.97
C ARG A 84 6.49 -13.16 4.33
N ALA A 85 7.75 -12.74 4.33
CA ALA A 85 8.83 -13.46 3.65
C ALA A 85 8.99 -14.89 4.17
N ASP A 86 8.97 -15.08 5.48
CA ASP A 86 9.09 -16.41 6.08
C ASP A 86 7.94 -17.31 5.66
N LEU A 87 6.73 -16.77 5.68
CA LEU A 87 5.53 -17.52 5.31
C LEU A 87 5.55 -17.89 3.83
N MET A 88 6.05 -17.02 2.96
CA MET A 88 6.27 -17.33 1.55
C MET A 88 7.21 -18.52 1.41
N GLY A 89 8.31 -18.54 2.17
CA GLY A 89 9.24 -19.65 2.17
C GLY A 89 8.59 -20.95 2.62
N TYR A 90 7.79 -20.89 3.67
CA TYR A 90 7.13 -22.09 4.22
C TYR A 90 6.05 -22.66 3.29
N ILE A 91 5.38 -21.83 2.53
CA ILE A 91 4.27 -22.27 1.67
C ILE A 91 4.75 -22.53 0.26
N TRP A 92 5.49 -21.59 -0.32
CA TRP A 92 5.82 -21.65 -1.75
C TRP A 92 7.08 -22.48 -2.05
N PHE A 93 8.02 -22.52 -1.11
CA PHE A 93 9.33 -23.11 -1.41
C PHE A 93 9.65 -24.35 -0.59
N SER A 94 8.95 -24.62 0.49
CA SER A 94 9.26 -25.77 1.35
C SER A 94 8.06 -26.64 1.71
N ASP A 95 6.85 -26.21 1.39
CA ASP A 95 5.58 -26.88 1.69
C ASP A 95 5.31 -27.13 3.17
N LEU A 96 6.08 -26.49 4.08
CA LEU A 96 5.90 -26.69 5.52
C LEU A 96 4.53 -26.28 6.02
N GLU A 97 3.95 -25.20 5.46
CA GLU A 97 2.67 -24.67 5.86
C GLU A 97 1.62 -24.74 4.74
N ALA A 98 1.93 -25.41 3.63
CA ALA A 98 1.05 -25.45 2.46
C ALA A 98 -0.32 -26.07 2.77
N GLY A 99 -0.36 -26.99 3.73
CA GLY A 99 -1.61 -27.63 4.15
C GLY A 99 -2.39 -26.90 5.23
N ASN A 100 -1.88 -25.76 5.72
CA ASN A 100 -2.53 -24.98 6.77
C ASN A 100 -3.40 -23.88 6.16
N PRO A 101 -4.76 -24.01 6.18
CA PRO A 101 -5.62 -23.04 5.51
C PRO A 101 -5.47 -21.62 6.06
N THR A 102 -5.22 -21.48 7.36
CA THR A 102 -5.06 -20.17 8.00
C THR A 102 -3.77 -19.49 7.52
N ALA A 103 -2.67 -20.24 7.42
CA ALA A 103 -1.41 -19.71 6.93
C ALA A 103 -1.51 -19.29 5.47
N VAL A 104 -2.16 -20.12 4.64
CA VAL A 104 -2.38 -19.80 3.23
C VAL A 104 -3.24 -18.55 3.08
N ALA A 105 -4.31 -18.43 3.87
CA ALA A 105 -5.16 -17.25 3.84
C ALA A 105 -4.39 -15.99 4.24
N SER A 106 -3.57 -16.07 5.28
CA SER A 106 -2.73 -14.95 5.71
C SER A 106 -1.77 -14.52 4.60
N LEU A 107 -1.10 -15.47 3.96
CA LEU A 107 -0.18 -15.17 2.87
C LEU A 107 -0.92 -14.55 1.68
N ASN A 108 -2.09 -15.08 1.32
CA ASN A 108 -2.88 -14.53 0.21
C ASN A 108 -3.30 -13.09 0.48
N LEU A 109 -3.77 -12.79 1.70
CA LEU A 109 -4.12 -11.43 2.07
C LEU A 109 -2.92 -10.49 2.00
N GLY A 110 -1.78 -10.93 2.50
CA GLY A 110 -0.55 -10.15 2.42
C GLY A 110 -0.09 -9.91 0.99
N THR A 111 -0.20 -10.93 0.12
CA THR A 111 0.17 -10.81 -1.29
C THR A 111 -0.73 -9.82 -2.02
N VAL A 112 -2.04 -9.88 -1.79
CA VAL A 112 -2.98 -8.93 -2.39
C VAL A 112 -2.71 -7.51 -1.88
N SER A 113 -2.39 -7.37 -0.59
CA SER A 113 -2.01 -6.08 -0.01
C SER A 113 -0.75 -5.51 -0.70
N MET A 114 0.27 -6.34 -0.90
CA MET A 114 1.48 -5.92 -1.60
C MET A 114 1.18 -5.47 -3.03
N ALA A 115 0.33 -6.21 -3.74
CA ALA A 115 -0.09 -5.83 -5.08
C ALA A 115 -0.80 -4.47 -5.07
N GLY A 116 -1.65 -4.23 -4.07
CA GLY A 116 -2.32 -2.95 -3.90
C GLY A 116 -1.35 -1.79 -3.67
N PHE A 117 -0.35 -1.98 -2.83
CA PHE A 117 0.67 -0.95 -2.60
C PHE A 117 1.50 -0.69 -3.85
N LEU A 118 1.84 -1.73 -4.60
CA LEU A 118 2.58 -1.57 -5.85
C LEU A 118 1.75 -0.80 -6.88
N ILE A 119 0.46 -1.15 -7.01
CA ILE A 119 -0.46 -0.43 -7.90
C ILE A 119 -0.54 1.04 -7.48
N CYS A 120 -0.65 1.33 -6.18
CA CYS A 120 -0.67 2.70 -5.68
C CYS A 120 0.60 3.47 -6.05
N ALA A 121 1.76 2.85 -5.91
CA ALA A 121 3.02 3.49 -6.27
C ALA A 121 3.07 3.82 -7.77
N ILE A 122 2.64 2.90 -8.60
CA ILE A 122 2.60 3.11 -10.05
C ILE A 122 1.59 4.20 -10.42
N MET A 123 0.40 4.16 -9.83
CA MET A 123 -0.64 5.16 -10.09
C MET A 123 -0.18 6.57 -9.77
N ILE A 124 0.48 6.77 -8.62
CA ILE A 124 0.89 8.12 -8.23
C ILE A 124 2.01 8.64 -9.16
N VAL A 125 2.89 7.76 -9.64
CA VAL A 125 3.91 8.14 -10.62
C VAL A 125 3.23 8.57 -11.93
N ILE A 126 2.26 7.80 -12.40
CA ILE A 126 1.52 8.14 -13.63
C ILE A 126 0.81 9.49 -13.46
N LEU A 127 0.17 9.71 -12.31
CA LEU A 127 -0.51 10.98 -12.02
C LEU A 127 0.46 12.15 -12.02
N GLY A 128 1.70 11.92 -11.55
CA GLY A 128 2.73 12.94 -11.55
C GLY A 128 3.14 13.38 -12.95
N PHE A 129 3.08 12.48 -13.93
CA PHE A 129 3.44 12.79 -15.30
C PHE A 129 2.26 13.32 -16.13
N ARG A 130 1.05 13.18 -15.64
CA ARG A 130 -0.12 13.72 -16.34
C ARG A 130 -0.22 15.21 -16.08
N LYS A 131 -0.30 15.97 -17.14
CA LYS A 131 -0.56 17.40 -17.05
C LYS A 131 -2.06 17.65 -17.14
N GLU A 132 -2.57 18.45 -16.21
CA GLU A 132 -3.96 18.85 -16.21
C GLU A 132 -4.12 20.04 -17.16
N LYS A 133 -5.03 19.89 -18.09
CA LYS A 133 -5.31 20.96 -19.07
C LYS A 133 -6.46 21.84 -18.64
#